data_832d4530a456767d0c6e290ffc3bb15d
#
_entry.id   832d4530a456767d0c6e290ffc3bb15d
#
_cell.length_a   1.000
_cell.length_b   1.000
_cell.length_c   1.000
_cell.angle_alpha   90.00
_cell.angle_beta   90.00
_cell.angle_gamma   90.00
#
_symmetry.space_group_name_H-M   'P 1'
#
loop_
_entity.id
_entity.type
_entity.pdbx_description
1 polymer ?
#
loop_
_entity_poly.entity_id
_entity_poly.type
_entity_poly.pdbx_seq_one_letter_code
_entity_poly.pdbx_strand_id
1 'polypeptide(L)'
;LGLTTLSIIDDCIKLIIKENKNFLINKIPLNDTKTYDQLSKGDTVGIFQLESNGMGSVLRQLQPDRFEEIIAVVALFRPGPMDNIPSFCNRKHGREEIKYLHSMLEDVLKETYGIIVYQEQVMQIAQVLSNYSLGEADLLRRAMGKKIQKEMDMQKSRFIEGAVQNNIQKKEASKIFDLVDKFAGYGFNKSHAAAYALIAYQTAYLKANFPHEFLTATLNYSIDRTEKIILLKQEIERLNINFLKPDINFSDPLFSIETNDTFK
;
A
#
# COMPACT_ATOMS: atom_id res chain seq x y z
N LEU A 1 -12.89 15.75 3.79
CA LEU A 1 -12.10 14.53 3.96
C LEU A 1 -10.91 14.90 4.86
N GLY A 2 -10.80 14.25 6.03
CA GLY A 2 -9.81 14.61 7.05
C GLY A 2 -8.36 14.19 6.73
N LEU A 3 -7.96 14.08 5.44
CA LEU A 3 -6.61 13.71 5.04
C LEU A 3 -5.82 14.96 4.64
N THR A 4 -5.02 15.50 5.57
CA THR A 4 -4.07 16.61 5.31
C THR A 4 -3.15 16.33 4.12
N THR A 5 -2.83 15.06 3.86
CA THR A 5 -1.99 14.64 2.73
C THR A 5 -2.54 15.08 1.38
N LEU A 6 -3.87 15.11 1.20
CA LEU A 6 -4.46 15.59 -0.06
C LEU A 6 -4.20 17.09 -0.26
N SER A 7 -4.22 17.88 0.82
CA SER A 7 -3.87 19.30 0.76
C SER A 7 -2.37 19.50 0.48
N ILE A 8 -1.50 18.67 1.07
CA ILE A 8 -0.06 18.67 0.76
C ILE A 8 0.19 18.39 -0.72
N ILE A 9 -0.49 17.39 -1.29
CA ILE A 9 -0.39 17.06 -2.71
C ILE A 9 -0.86 18.24 -3.57
N ASP A 10 -2.01 18.85 -3.23
CA ASP A 10 -2.55 19.98 -3.98
C ASP A 10 -1.61 21.18 -3.98
N ASP A 11 -1.05 21.55 -2.82
CA ASP A 11 -0.12 22.67 -2.71
C ASP A 11 1.24 22.36 -3.37
N CYS A 12 1.73 21.11 -3.27
CA CYS A 12 2.90 20.67 -4.03
C CYS A 12 2.66 20.82 -5.55
N ILE A 13 1.50 20.43 -6.06
CA ILE A 13 1.14 20.61 -7.48
C ILE A 13 1.13 22.09 -7.85
N LYS A 14 0.58 22.96 -7.01
CA LYS A 14 0.60 24.43 -7.26
C LYS A 14 2.01 24.98 -7.38
N LEU A 15 2.96 24.44 -6.60
CA LEU A 15 4.37 24.81 -6.73
C LEU A 15 4.95 24.29 -8.05
N ILE A 16 4.73 23.03 -8.40
CA ILE A 16 5.24 22.39 -9.62
C ILE A 16 4.76 23.12 -10.88
N ILE A 17 3.48 23.47 -10.95
CA ILE A 17 2.90 24.09 -12.17
C ILE A 17 3.42 25.49 -12.45
N LYS A 18 4.09 26.17 -11.49
CA LYS A 18 4.76 27.45 -11.74
C LYS A 18 5.86 27.29 -12.82
N GLU A 19 6.56 26.15 -12.81
CA GLU A 19 7.64 25.84 -13.76
C GLU A 19 7.17 24.84 -14.84
N ASN A 20 6.36 23.84 -14.47
CA ASN A 20 5.84 22.81 -15.36
C ASN A 20 4.32 22.93 -15.50
N LYS A 21 3.84 23.83 -16.35
CA LYS A 21 2.42 24.15 -16.55
C LYS A 21 1.55 22.96 -16.96
N ASN A 22 2.13 21.88 -17.48
CA ASN A 22 1.40 20.71 -18.00
C ASN A 22 1.40 19.52 -17.00
N PHE A 23 1.93 19.70 -15.78
CA PHE A 23 1.94 18.63 -14.80
C PHE A 23 0.52 18.25 -14.33
N LEU A 24 0.20 16.97 -14.39
CA LEU A 24 -1.08 16.42 -13.94
C LEU A 24 -0.81 15.17 -13.09
N ILE A 25 -1.17 15.20 -11.82
CA ILE A 25 -0.95 14.10 -10.86
C ILE A 25 -1.68 12.81 -11.26
N ASN A 26 -2.79 12.89 -11.95
CA ASN A 26 -3.54 11.73 -12.43
C ASN A 26 -2.94 11.08 -13.70
N LYS A 27 -1.87 11.66 -14.26
CA LYS A 27 -1.15 11.14 -15.43
C LYS A 27 0.26 10.66 -15.09
N ILE A 28 0.66 10.66 -13.82
CA ILE A 28 1.97 10.11 -13.44
C ILE A 28 2.03 8.61 -13.76
N PRO A 29 3.19 8.12 -14.25
CA PRO A 29 3.36 6.70 -14.53
C PRO A 29 3.42 5.90 -13.22
N LEU A 30 2.75 4.73 -13.17
CA LEU A 30 2.81 3.83 -12.02
C LEU A 30 4.05 2.90 -12.02
N ASN A 31 4.97 3.11 -12.94
CA ASN A 31 6.23 2.37 -13.10
C ASN A 31 7.46 3.27 -13.05
N ASP A 32 7.40 4.40 -12.36
CA ASP A 32 8.52 5.32 -12.23
C ASP A 32 9.65 4.72 -11.40
N THR A 33 10.80 4.50 -12.01
CA THR A 33 11.96 3.86 -11.37
C THR A 33 12.50 4.65 -10.19
N LYS A 34 12.57 5.98 -10.27
CA LYS A 34 13.04 6.82 -9.17
C LYS A 34 12.18 6.65 -7.92
N THR A 35 10.86 6.55 -8.10
CA THR A 35 9.91 6.33 -7.01
C THR A 35 10.15 4.98 -6.34
N TYR A 36 10.31 3.90 -7.12
CA TYR A 36 10.57 2.58 -6.57
C TYR A 36 11.96 2.47 -5.94
N ASP A 37 12.99 3.08 -6.51
CA ASP A 37 14.33 3.13 -5.93
C ASP A 37 14.33 3.82 -4.56
N GLN A 38 13.59 4.92 -4.43
CA GLN A 38 13.40 5.61 -3.16
C GLN A 38 12.68 4.75 -2.13
N LEU A 39 11.57 4.10 -2.51
CA LEU A 39 10.83 3.20 -1.64
C LEU A 39 11.68 1.99 -1.22
N SER A 40 12.45 1.42 -2.13
CA SER A 40 13.34 0.28 -1.89
C SER A 40 14.50 0.60 -0.94
N LYS A 41 14.91 1.85 -0.87
CA LYS A 41 15.86 2.34 0.15
C LYS A 41 15.22 2.57 1.52
N GLY A 42 13.89 2.56 1.60
CA GLY A 42 13.14 2.92 2.79
C GLY A 42 13.18 4.41 3.12
N ASP A 43 13.42 5.25 2.11
CA ASP A 43 13.48 6.72 2.21
C ASP A 43 12.06 7.31 2.24
N THR A 44 11.31 7.00 3.29
CA THR A 44 9.87 7.20 3.35
C THR A 44 9.39 8.36 4.21
N VAL A 45 10.29 9.21 4.71
CA VAL A 45 9.92 10.41 5.48
C VAL A 45 8.95 11.28 4.68
N GLY A 46 7.81 11.59 5.28
CA GLY A 46 6.73 12.38 4.66
C GLY A 46 5.84 11.61 3.67
N ILE A 47 6.14 10.37 3.33
CA ILE A 47 5.34 9.57 2.40
C ILE A 47 4.13 8.98 3.13
N PHE A 48 2.93 9.28 2.64
CA PHE A 48 1.68 8.83 3.22
C PHE A 48 1.66 7.31 3.45
N GLN A 49 1.21 6.87 4.62
CA GLN A 49 1.11 5.47 5.06
C GLN A 49 2.45 4.71 5.16
N LEU A 50 3.54 5.20 4.60
CA LEU A 50 4.79 4.47 4.48
C LEU A 50 5.91 5.03 5.37
N GLU A 51 5.68 6.12 6.13
CA GLU A 51 6.72 6.87 6.84
C GLU A 51 7.22 6.22 8.15
N SER A 52 6.62 5.14 8.63
CA SER A 52 7.09 4.49 9.85
C SER A 52 8.38 3.70 9.63
N ASN A 53 9.24 3.63 10.66
CA ASN A 53 10.49 2.87 10.60
C ASN A 53 10.26 1.38 10.26
N GLY A 54 9.18 0.78 10.80
CA GLY A 54 8.80 -0.60 10.51
C GLY A 54 8.45 -0.79 9.05
N MET A 55 7.67 0.13 8.48
CA MET A 55 7.30 0.10 7.06
C MET A 55 8.54 0.32 6.17
N GLY A 56 9.42 1.25 6.51
CA GLY A 56 10.69 1.43 5.79
C GLY A 56 11.54 0.17 5.77
N SER A 57 11.56 -0.60 6.90
CA SER A 57 12.25 -1.89 6.95
C SER A 57 11.61 -2.93 6.02
N VAL A 58 10.28 -2.99 5.97
CA VAL A 58 9.55 -3.88 5.06
C VAL A 58 9.84 -3.52 3.60
N LEU A 59 9.81 -2.25 3.24
CA LEU A 59 10.08 -1.80 1.88
C LEU A 59 11.52 -2.13 1.43
N ARG A 60 12.51 -2.02 2.33
CA ARG A 60 13.88 -2.46 2.04
C ARG A 60 14.00 -3.97 1.78
N GLN A 61 13.19 -4.79 2.46
CA GLN A 61 13.16 -6.23 2.23
C GLN A 61 12.39 -6.60 0.97
N LEU A 62 11.29 -5.92 0.71
CA LEU A 62 10.41 -6.16 -0.41
C LEU A 62 11.03 -5.70 -1.73
N GLN A 63 11.74 -4.55 -1.73
CA GLN A 63 12.26 -3.93 -2.96
C GLN A 63 11.13 -3.78 -4.02
N PRO A 64 10.09 -2.98 -3.75
CA PRO A 64 8.93 -2.91 -4.63
C PRO A 64 9.33 -2.39 -6.02
N ASP A 65 8.74 -2.97 -7.07
CA ASP A 65 8.94 -2.59 -8.47
C ASP A 65 7.63 -2.43 -9.25
N ARG A 66 6.49 -2.67 -8.58
CA ARG A 66 5.15 -2.54 -9.16
C ARG A 66 4.12 -2.07 -8.12
N PHE A 67 3.08 -1.44 -8.61
CA PHE A 67 2.08 -0.79 -7.78
C PHE A 67 1.28 -1.77 -6.90
N GLU A 68 1.02 -2.98 -7.41
CA GLU A 68 0.31 -4.03 -6.68
C GLU A 68 1.00 -4.44 -5.37
N GLU A 69 2.32 -4.33 -5.32
CA GLU A 69 3.08 -4.63 -4.10
C GLU A 69 2.91 -3.54 -3.03
N ILE A 70 2.75 -2.28 -3.45
CA ILE A 70 2.41 -1.20 -2.52
C ILE A 70 1.02 -1.42 -1.94
N ILE A 71 0.04 -1.84 -2.77
CA ILE A 71 -1.31 -2.21 -2.32
C ILE A 71 -1.23 -3.35 -1.29
N ALA A 72 -0.45 -4.39 -1.59
CA ALA A 72 -0.31 -5.54 -0.71
C ALA A 72 0.34 -5.16 0.63
N VAL A 73 1.40 -4.35 0.63
CA VAL A 73 2.08 -3.92 1.86
C VAL A 73 1.16 -3.06 2.73
N VAL A 74 0.41 -2.13 2.14
CA VAL A 74 -0.60 -1.32 2.86
C VAL A 74 -1.65 -2.22 3.53
N ALA A 75 -2.05 -3.31 2.87
CA ALA A 75 -3.00 -4.27 3.41
C ALA A 75 -2.38 -5.19 4.48
N LEU A 76 -1.12 -5.56 4.36
CA LEU A 76 -0.43 -6.51 5.25
C LEU A 76 0.14 -5.86 6.52
N PHE A 77 0.57 -4.60 6.46
CA PHE A 77 1.28 -3.95 7.57
C PHE A 77 0.34 -3.54 8.71
N ARG A 78 -0.17 -4.53 9.42
CA ARG A 78 -1.03 -4.40 10.60
C ARG A 78 -0.98 -5.68 11.44
N PRO A 79 -1.30 -5.62 12.76
CA PRO A 79 -1.26 -6.79 13.63
C PRO A 79 -2.04 -7.98 13.05
N GLY A 80 -1.43 -9.15 13.06
CA GLY A 80 -1.95 -10.40 12.47
C GLY A 80 -1.42 -10.63 11.05
N PRO A 81 -1.91 -9.94 10.01
CA PRO A 81 -1.43 -10.14 8.63
C PRO A 81 0.06 -9.88 8.41
N MET A 82 0.68 -9.02 9.20
CA MET A 82 2.10 -8.70 9.09
C MET A 82 3.03 -9.91 9.24
N ASP A 83 2.58 -10.97 9.89
CA ASP A 83 3.33 -12.23 10.03
C ASP A 83 3.59 -12.91 8.66
N ASN A 84 2.82 -12.55 7.62
CA ASN A 84 3.01 -13.04 6.26
C ASN A 84 4.01 -12.21 5.44
N ILE A 85 4.44 -11.05 5.92
CA ILE A 85 5.35 -10.16 5.17
C ILE A 85 6.68 -10.85 4.84
N PRO A 86 7.33 -11.60 5.75
CA PRO A 86 8.57 -12.29 5.42
C PRO A 86 8.41 -13.28 4.26
N SER A 87 7.36 -14.10 4.27
CA SER A 87 7.06 -15.03 3.17
C SER A 87 6.72 -14.29 1.87
N PHE A 88 5.96 -13.19 1.96
CA PHE A 88 5.65 -12.34 0.80
C PHE A 88 6.93 -11.83 0.12
N CYS A 89 7.86 -11.27 0.91
CA CYS A 89 9.14 -10.80 0.41
C CYS A 89 10.02 -11.95 -0.14
N ASN A 90 10.08 -13.08 0.56
CA ASN A 90 10.90 -14.22 0.16
C ASN A 90 10.39 -14.85 -1.15
N ARG A 91 9.08 -14.96 -1.33
CA ARG A 91 8.46 -15.49 -2.55
C ARG A 91 8.65 -14.56 -3.73
N LYS A 92 8.52 -13.25 -3.53
CA LYS A 92 8.85 -12.27 -4.57
C LYS A 92 10.27 -12.48 -5.12
N HIS A 93 11.23 -12.70 -4.22
CA HIS A 93 12.65 -12.83 -4.57
C HIS A 93 13.09 -14.27 -4.90
N GLY A 94 12.15 -15.21 -5.01
CA GLY A 94 12.47 -16.62 -5.30
C GLY A 94 13.23 -17.36 -4.18
N ARG A 95 13.28 -16.80 -2.95
CA ARG A 95 13.93 -17.43 -1.80
C ARG A 95 13.02 -18.45 -1.11
N GLU A 96 11.71 -18.36 -1.34
CA GLU A 96 10.69 -19.30 -0.92
C GLU A 96 9.84 -19.65 -2.14
N GLU A 97 9.53 -20.94 -2.30
CA GLU A 97 8.67 -21.44 -3.38
C GLU A 97 7.24 -20.89 -3.22
N ILE A 98 6.66 -20.40 -4.32
CA ILE A 98 5.26 -19.99 -4.34
C ILE A 98 4.39 -21.25 -4.35
N LYS A 99 3.60 -21.44 -3.28
CA LYS A 99 2.67 -22.55 -3.18
C LYS A 99 1.25 -22.03 -3.20
N TYR A 100 0.46 -22.56 -4.12
CA TYR A 100 -0.97 -22.29 -4.18
C TYR A 100 -1.72 -23.37 -3.40
N LEU A 101 -2.83 -23.00 -2.76
CA LEU A 101 -3.69 -23.92 -2.01
C LEU A 101 -4.29 -25.00 -2.92
N HIS A 102 -4.52 -24.67 -4.17
CA HIS A 102 -4.93 -25.57 -5.25
C HIS A 102 -4.48 -24.94 -6.59
N SER A 103 -4.22 -25.77 -7.62
CA SER A 103 -3.76 -25.27 -8.93
C SER A 103 -4.74 -24.28 -9.59
N MET A 104 -6.03 -24.47 -9.43
CA MET A 104 -7.06 -23.55 -9.93
C MET A 104 -7.01 -22.14 -9.31
N LEU A 105 -6.27 -21.94 -8.23
CA LEU A 105 -6.16 -20.65 -7.53
C LEU A 105 -4.95 -19.83 -7.95
N GLU A 106 -4.14 -20.29 -8.88
CA GLU A 106 -2.97 -19.56 -9.35
C GLU A 106 -3.35 -18.16 -9.83
N ASP A 107 -4.36 -18.03 -10.70
CA ASP A 107 -4.80 -16.73 -11.21
C ASP A 107 -5.33 -15.78 -10.14
N VAL A 108 -5.92 -16.33 -9.07
CA VAL A 108 -6.45 -15.56 -7.95
C VAL A 108 -5.33 -15.05 -7.04
N LEU A 109 -4.28 -15.85 -6.85
CA LEU A 109 -3.27 -15.62 -5.82
C LEU A 109 -1.89 -15.24 -6.38
N LYS A 110 -1.66 -15.26 -7.70
CA LYS A 110 -0.35 -14.94 -8.30
C LYS A 110 0.11 -13.52 -8.00
N GLU A 111 -0.80 -12.56 -7.97
CA GLU A 111 -0.52 -11.16 -7.66
C GLU A 111 0.08 -11.00 -6.24
N THR A 112 -0.31 -11.86 -5.32
CA THR A 112 0.11 -11.86 -3.92
C THR A 112 1.02 -13.04 -3.55
N TYR A 113 1.70 -13.62 -4.55
CA TYR A 113 2.68 -14.70 -4.36
C TYR A 113 2.13 -15.91 -3.60
N GLY A 114 0.85 -16.26 -3.85
CA GLY A 114 0.17 -17.39 -3.21
C GLY A 114 -0.35 -17.11 -1.79
N ILE A 115 -0.27 -15.87 -1.31
CA ILE A 115 -0.76 -15.47 0.00
C ILE A 115 -2.14 -14.83 -0.14
N ILE A 116 -3.08 -15.22 0.72
CA ILE A 116 -4.39 -14.56 0.81
C ILE A 116 -4.20 -13.24 1.58
N VAL A 117 -4.46 -12.12 0.93
CA VAL A 117 -4.33 -10.77 1.49
C VAL A 117 -5.69 -10.08 1.54
N TYR A 118 -6.50 -10.26 0.50
CA TYR A 118 -7.71 -9.49 0.28
C TYR A 118 -8.99 -10.29 0.53
N GLN A 119 -10.03 -9.61 1.01
CA GLN A 119 -11.38 -10.17 1.14
C GLN A 119 -11.92 -10.65 -0.22
N GLU A 120 -11.60 -9.94 -1.28
CA GLU A 120 -11.97 -10.26 -2.65
C GLU A 120 -11.36 -11.61 -3.09
N GLN A 121 -10.15 -11.94 -2.66
CA GLN A 121 -9.53 -13.24 -2.92
C GLN A 121 -10.30 -14.38 -2.22
N VAL A 122 -10.76 -14.16 -0.99
CA VAL A 122 -11.61 -15.14 -0.29
C VAL A 122 -12.89 -15.43 -1.09
N MET A 123 -13.54 -14.40 -1.62
CA MET A 123 -14.71 -14.53 -2.46
C MET A 123 -14.40 -15.28 -3.76
N GLN A 124 -13.32 -14.92 -4.44
CA GLN A 124 -12.89 -15.58 -5.68
C GLN A 124 -12.51 -17.05 -5.46
N ILE A 125 -11.88 -17.40 -4.34
CA ILE A 125 -11.57 -18.78 -3.98
C ILE A 125 -12.87 -19.61 -3.90
N ALA A 126 -13.91 -19.08 -3.23
CA ALA A 126 -15.19 -19.77 -3.14
C ALA A 126 -15.88 -19.91 -4.50
N GLN A 127 -15.78 -18.91 -5.36
CA GLN A 127 -16.33 -18.95 -6.71
C GLN A 127 -15.61 -20.00 -7.58
N VAL A 128 -14.28 -19.98 -7.59
CA VAL A 128 -13.47 -20.86 -8.43
C VAL A 128 -13.53 -22.31 -7.99
N LEU A 129 -13.41 -22.59 -6.69
CA LEU A 129 -13.34 -23.95 -6.19
C LEU A 129 -14.71 -24.58 -5.97
N SER A 130 -15.73 -23.78 -5.65
CA SER A 130 -16.98 -24.30 -5.09
C SER A 130 -18.24 -23.74 -5.76
N ASN A 131 -18.08 -23.12 -6.94
CA ASN A 131 -19.18 -22.62 -7.77
C ASN A 131 -20.12 -21.64 -7.02
N TYR A 132 -19.57 -20.82 -6.13
CA TYR A 132 -20.34 -19.76 -5.50
C TYR A 132 -20.71 -18.67 -6.53
N SER A 133 -21.93 -18.21 -6.49
CA SER A 133 -22.28 -16.93 -7.10
C SER A 133 -21.60 -15.78 -6.34
N LEU A 134 -21.52 -14.59 -6.94
CA LEU A 134 -20.95 -13.42 -6.29
C LEU A 134 -21.69 -13.08 -4.97
N GLY A 135 -23.03 -13.22 -4.96
CA GLY A 135 -23.84 -12.97 -3.77
C GLY A 135 -23.56 -13.98 -2.65
N GLU A 136 -23.47 -15.27 -2.97
CA GLU A 136 -23.10 -16.31 -1.99
C GLU A 136 -21.69 -16.11 -1.44
N ALA A 137 -20.74 -15.73 -2.28
CA ALA A 137 -19.35 -15.43 -1.86
C ALA A 137 -19.29 -14.21 -0.91
N ASP A 138 -20.12 -13.19 -1.12
CA ASP A 138 -20.22 -12.06 -0.19
C ASP A 138 -20.88 -12.48 1.15
N LEU A 139 -21.87 -13.35 1.13
CA LEU A 139 -22.43 -13.93 2.36
C LEU A 139 -21.39 -14.74 3.13
N LEU A 140 -20.57 -15.55 2.45
CA LEU A 140 -19.46 -16.26 3.06
C LEU A 140 -18.47 -15.30 3.71
N ARG A 141 -18.02 -14.26 3.00
CA ARG A 141 -17.12 -13.24 3.52
C ARG A 141 -17.67 -12.57 4.79
N ARG A 142 -18.98 -12.26 4.79
CA ARG A 142 -19.65 -11.66 5.96
C ARG A 142 -19.73 -12.62 7.14
N ALA A 143 -20.06 -13.90 6.89
CA ALA A 143 -20.11 -14.93 7.93
C ALA A 143 -18.75 -15.11 8.61
N MET A 144 -17.68 -15.20 7.83
CA MET A 144 -16.29 -15.27 8.32
C MET A 144 -15.92 -14.05 9.17
N GLY A 145 -16.31 -12.85 8.75
CA GLY A 145 -16.06 -11.62 9.51
C GLY A 145 -16.79 -11.56 10.86
N LYS A 146 -18.00 -12.13 10.94
CA LYS A 146 -18.82 -12.14 12.17
C LYS A 146 -18.48 -13.30 13.11
N LYS A 147 -17.78 -14.34 12.62
CA LYS A 147 -17.40 -15.56 13.37
C LYS A 147 -18.59 -16.27 14.06
N ILE A 148 -19.76 -16.30 13.42
CA ILE A 148 -20.94 -16.99 13.92
C ILE A 148 -20.82 -18.48 13.56
N GLN A 149 -20.57 -19.33 14.54
CA GLN A 149 -20.24 -20.75 14.31
C GLN A 149 -21.27 -21.47 13.44
N LYS A 150 -22.55 -21.29 13.70
CA LYS A 150 -23.62 -21.94 12.93
C LYS A 150 -23.60 -21.55 11.44
N GLU A 151 -23.36 -20.28 11.14
CA GLU A 151 -23.25 -19.80 9.76
C GLU A 151 -21.98 -20.37 9.10
N MET A 152 -20.87 -20.46 9.85
CA MET A 152 -19.62 -21.02 9.37
C MET A 152 -19.73 -22.51 9.04
N ASP A 153 -20.41 -23.30 9.87
CA ASP A 153 -20.64 -24.73 9.63
C ASP A 153 -21.48 -24.95 8.35
N MET A 154 -22.51 -24.13 8.13
CA MET A 154 -23.31 -24.15 6.91
C MET A 154 -22.48 -23.80 5.68
N GLN A 155 -21.66 -22.75 5.77
CA GLN A 155 -20.78 -22.31 4.69
C GLN A 155 -19.71 -23.36 4.37
N LYS A 156 -19.15 -24.01 5.40
CA LYS A 156 -18.19 -25.10 5.22
C LYS A 156 -18.78 -26.27 4.46
N SER A 157 -20.00 -26.69 4.82
CA SER A 157 -20.71 -27.78 4.13
C SER A 157 -20.98 -27.43 2.67
N ARG A 158 -21.51 -26.23 2.41
CA ARG A 158 -21.78 -25.73 1.06
C ARG A 158 -20.49 -25.64 0.21
N PHE A 159 -19.39 -25.14 0.81
CA PHE A 159 -18.09 -25.04 0.13
C PHE A 159 -17.57 -26.43 -0.28
N ILE A 160 -17.59 -27.39 0.64
CA ILE A 160 -17.12 -28.75 0.38
C ILE A 160 -17.97 -29.42 -0.71
N GLU A 161 -19.31 -29.29 -0.67
CA GLU A 161 -20.22 -29.84 -1.69
C GLU A 161 -19.88 -29.26 -3.08
N GLY A 162 -19.71 -27.95 -3.21
CA GLY A 162 -19.37 -27.34 -4.47
C GLY A 162 -17.98 -27.75 -4.98
N ALA A 163 -16.99 -27.86 -4.08
CA ALA A 163 -15.64 -28.29 -4.43
C ALA A 163 -15.60 -29.74 -4.93
N VAL A 164 -16.39 -30.63 -4.33
CA VAL A 164 -16.52 -32.03 -4.78
C VAL A 164 -17.12 -32.10 -6.19
N GLN A 165 -18.07 -31.23 -6.53
CA GLN A 165 -18.58 -31.11 -7.91
C GLN A 165 -17.53 -30.72 -8.93
N ASN A 166 -16.50 -29.98 -8.49
CA ASN A 166 -15.33 -29.60 -9.29
C ASN A 166 -14.19 -30.64 -9.19
N ASN A 167 -14.46 -31.87 -8.80
CA ASN A 167 -13.51 -32.97 -8.65
C ASN A 167 -12.41 -32.75 -7.61
N ILE A 168 -12.62 -31.88 -6.62
CA ILE A 168 -11.72 -31.68 -5.51
C ILE A 168 -12.09 -32.64 -4.39
N GLN A 169 -11.11 -33.37 -3.84
CA GLN A 169 -11.35 -34.31 -2.75
C GLN A 169 -11.92 -33.61 -1.52
N LYS A 170 -12.91 -34.22 -0.87
CA LYS A 170 -13.58 -33.70 0.33
C LYS A 170 -12.59 -33.28 1.42
N LYS A 171 -11.55 -34.10 1.64
CA LYS A 171 -10.50 -33.82 2.65
C LYS A 171 -9.68 -32.59 2.30
N GLU A 172 -9.36 -32.40 1.03
CA GLU A 172 -8.64 -31.24 0.52
C GLU A 172 -9.50 -29.98 0.60
N ALA A 173 -10.73 -30.03 0.12
CA ALA A 173 -11.69 -28.93 0.23
C ALA A 173 -11.89 -28.46 1.68
N SER A 174 -12.00 -29.39 2.63
CA SER A 174 -12.10 -29.04 4.05
C SER A 174 -10.86 -28.31 4.56
N LYS A 175 -9.66 -28.78 4.19
CA LYS A 175 -8.41 -28.10 4.58
C LYS A 175 -8.29 -26.69 3.99
N ILE A 176 -8.67 -26.54 2.72
CA ILE A 176 -8.66 -25.23 2.06
C ILE A 176 -9.63 -24.29 2.76
N PHE A 177 -10.85 -24.75 3.06
CA PHE A 177 -11.83 -23.94 3.78
C PHE A 177 -11.29 -23.48 5.14
N ASP A 178 -10.69 -24.37 5.93
CA ASP A 178 -10.14 -24.04 7.25
C ASP A 178 -8.99 -23.01 7.16
N LEU A 179 -8.17 -23.06 6.11
CA LEU A 179 -7.15 -22.06 5.84
C LEU A 179 -7.76 -20.71 5.44
N VAL A 180 -8.76 -20.74 4.54
CA VAL A 180 -9.47 -19.54 4.11
C VAL A 180 -10.20 -18.87 5.28
N ASP A 181 -10.85 -19.63 6.14
CA ASP A 181 -11.52 -19.13 7.35
C ASP A 181 -10.52 -18.45 8.29
N LYS A 182 -9.37 -19.07 8.52
CA LYS A 182 -8.29 -18.47 9.34
C LYS A 182 -7.85 -17.11 8.80
N PHE A 183 -7.73 -16.97 7.47
CA PHE A 183 -7.30 -15.72 6.83
C PHE A 183 -8.44 -14.70 6.66
N ALA A 184 -9.66 -15.14 6.51
CA ALA A 184 -10.82 -14.27 6.25
C ALA A 184 -11.09 -13.27 7.39
N GLY A 185 -10.77 -13.66 8.65
CA GLY A 185 -10.81 -12.74 9.79
C GLY A 185 -9.82 -11.57 9.70
N TYR A 186 -8.83 -11.68 8.82
CA TYR A 186 -7.77 -10.69 8.59
C TYR A 186 -7.76 -10.12 7.18
N GLY A 187 -8.64 -10.58 6.29
CA GLY A 187 -8.72 -10.10 4.91
C GLY A 187 -8.98 -8.60 4.84
N PHE A 188 -8.22 -7.89 4.02
CA PHE A 188 -8.36 -6.45 3.81
C PHE A 188 -9.21 -6.17 2.55
N ASN A 189 -9.96 -5.08 2.55
CA ASN A 189 -10.66 -4.66 1.34
C ASN A 189 -9.66 -4.13 0.31
N LYS A 190 -9.56 -4.77 -0.85
CA LYS A 190 -8.58 -4.41 -1.90
C LYS A 190 -8.80 -3.00 -2.44
N SER A 191 -10.06 -2.60 -2.63
CA SER A 191 -10.39 -1.27 -3.15
C SER A 191 -9.94 -0.16 -2.20
N HIS A 192 -10.11 -0.37 -0.87
CA HIS A 192 -9.60 0.55 0.13
C HIS A 192 -8.06 0.60 0.12
N ALA A 193 -7.40 -0.57 0.10
CA ALA A 193 -5.93 -0.63 0.03
C ALA A 193 -5.40 0.06 -1.22
N ALA A 194 -6.02 -0.14 -2.38
CA ALA A 194 -5.62 0.49 -3.64
C ALA A 194 -5.76 2.02 -3.61
N ALA A 195 -6.86 2.53 -3.03
CA ALA A 195 -7.05 3.98 -2.90
C ALA A 195 -5.95 4.63 -2.02
N TYR A 196 -5.62 3.99 -0.90
CA TYR A 196 -4.57 4.47 0.00
C TYR A 196 -3.17 4.29 -0.59
N ALA A 197 -2.92 3.18 -1.28
CA ALA A 197 -1.68 2.93 -1.99
C ALA A 197 -1.44 3.95 -3.11
N LEU A 198 -2.51 4.42 -3.79
CA LEU A 198 -2.39 5.46 -4.81
C LEU A 198 -1.91 6.78 -4.19
N ILE A 199 -2.46 7.19 -3.06
CA ILE A 199 -2.02 8.41 -2.35
C ILE A 199 -0.57 8.23 -1.86
N ALA A 200 -0.22 7.03 -1.34
CA ALA A 200 1.14 6.72 -0.94
C ALA A 200 2.11 6.81 -2.12
N TYR A 201 1.76 6.24 -3.27
CA TYR A 201 2.56 6.32 -4.49
C TYR A 201 2.68 7.75 -5.00
N GLN A 202 1.60 8.53 -5.01
CA GLN A 202 1.63 9.94 -5.41
C GLN A 202 2.58 10.76 -4.55
N THR A 203 2.54 10.60 -3.23
CA THR A 203 3.47 11.29 -2.33
C THR A 203 4.91 10.81 -2.50
N ALA A 204 5.13 9.51 -2.77
CA ALA A 204 6.46 8.99 -3.08
C ALA A 204 6.98 9.54 -4.41
N TYR A 205 6.15 9.59 -5.44
CA TYR A 205 6.49 10.15 -6.74
C TYR A 205 6.85 11.63 -6.65
N LEU A 206 6.04 12.42 -5.94
CA LEU A 206 6.30 13.85 -5.74
C LEU A 206 7.61 14.05 -5.00
N LYS A 207 7.89 13.29 -3.95
CA LYS A 207 9.15 13.37 -3.23
C LYS A 207 10.35 12.97 -4.10
N ALA A 208 10.24 11.93 -4.92
CA ALA A 208 11.32 11.43 -5.77
C ALA A 208 11.64 12.36 -6.94
N ASN A 209 10.63 13.01 -7.53
CA ASN A 209 10.78 13.79 -8.75
C ASN A 209 10.72 15.31 -8.51
N PHE A 210 10.09 15.77 -7.43
CA PHE A 210 9.88 17.17 -7.07
C PHE A 210 10.13 17.38 -5.56
N PRO A 211 11.36 17.05 -5.07
CA PRO A 211 11.63 17.04 -3.63
C PRO A 211 11.50 18.42 -2.98
N HIS A 212 11.88 19.50 -3.66
CA HIS A 212 11.77 20.86 -3.12
C HIS A 212 10.30 21.24 -2.87
N GLU A 213 9.46 21.04 -3.87
CA GLU A 213 8.03 21.38 -3.83
C GLU A 213 7.29 20.51 -2.81
N PHE A 214 7.59 19.20 -2.78
CA PHE A 214 6.96 18.26 -1.86
C PHE A 214 7.36 18.55 -0.40
N LEU A 215 8.63 18.77 -0.12
CA LEU A 215 9.10 19.05 1.24
C LEU A 215 8.64 20.44 1.72
N THR A 216 8.62 21.44 0.85
CA THR A 216 8.07 22.77 1.17
C THR A 216 6.58 22.68 1.53
N ALA A 217 5.78 22.02 0.71
CA ALA A 217 4.36 21.80 1.01
C ALA A 217 4.19 21.03 2.33
N THR A 218 4.99 19.97 2.57
CA THR A 218 4.91 19.17 3.80
C THR A 218 5.29 19.96 5.04
N LEU A 219 6.33 20.82 4.96
CA LEU A 219 6.73 21.73 6.05
C LEU A 219 5.60 22.69 6.42
N ASN A 220 4.92 23.29 5.44
CA ASN A 220 3.84 24.24 5.65
C ASN A 220 2.64 23.62 6.40
N TYR A 221 2.39 22.34 6.22
CA TYR A 221 1.38 21.59 7.00
C TYR A 221 1.91 21.00 8.31
N SER A 222 3.16 21.30 8.66
CA SER A 222 3.81 20.78 9.88
C SER A 222 4.27 21.89 10.82
N ILE A 223 3.93 23.16 10.59
CA ILE A 223 4.44 24.33 11.34
C ILE A 223 4.21 24.18 12.84
N ASP A 224 3.05 23.67 13.27
CA ASP A 224 2.71 23.49 14.68
C ASP A 224 3.30 22.22 15.32
N ARG A 225 4.15 21.47 14.58
CA ARG A 225 4.72 20.18 15.00
C ARG A 225 6.24 20.22 14.95
N THR A 226 6.86 20.74 16.00
CA THR A 226 8.33 20.90 16.06
C THR A 226 9.09 19.62 15.76
N GLU A 227 8.66 18.46 16.31
CA GLU A 227 9.32 17.16 16.03
C GLU A 227 9.26 16.78 14.54
N LYS A 228 8.15 17.07 13.87
CA LYS A 228 8.00 16.81 12.43
C LYS A 228 8.90 17.73 11.59
N ILE A 229 9.02 19.01 11.99
CA ILE A 229 9.93 19.95 11.32
C ILE A 229 11.37 19.49 11.46
N ILE A 230 11.79 19.04 12.64
CA ILE A 230 13.15 18.53 12.85
C ILE A 230 13.43 17.34 11.94
N LEU A 231 12.49 16.39 11.86
CA LEU A 231 12.61 15.23 10.99
C LEU A 231 12.67 15.61 9.51
N LEU A 232 11.84 16.55 9.07
CA LEU A 232 11.83 17.04 7.68
C LEU A 232 13.12 17.80 7.35
N LYS A 233 13.65 18.59 8.31
CA LYS A 233 14.95 19.27 8.14
C LYS A 233 16.08 18.27 7.94
N GLN A 234 16.15 17.21 8.76
CA GLN A 234 17.14 16.14 8.58
C GLN A 234 17.02 15.47 7.21
N GLU A 235 15.81 15.29 6.73
CA GLU A 235 15.55 14.70 5.41
C GLU A 235 15.99 15.64 4.28
N ILE A 236 15.74 16.95 4.41
CA ILE A 236 16.19 18.00 3.48
C ILE A 236 17.72 18.01 3.38
N GLU A 237 18.40 17.99 4.53
CA GLU A 237 19.86 17.94 4.61
C GLU A 237 20.41 16.64 3.97
N ARG A 238 19.76 15.49 4.23
CA ARG A 238 20.12 14.19 3.62
C ARG A 238 20.02 14.20 2.10
N LEU A 239 19.06 14.94 1.56
CA LEU A 239 18.87 15.11 0.12
C LEU A 239 19.79 16.18 -0.49
N ASN A 240 20.71 16.76 0.29
CA ASN A 240 21.58 17.86 -0.10
C ASN A 240 20.82 19.10 -0.59
N ILE A 241 19.66 19.36 -0.02
CA ILE A 241 18.87 20.57 -0.25
C ILE A 241 19.24 21.58 0.83
N ASN A 242 19.50 22.82 0.45
CA ASN A 242 19.82 23.89 1.39
C ASN A 242 18.56 24.30 2.18
N PHE A 243 18.66 24.26 3.50
CA PHE A 243 17.63 24.76 4.40
C PHE A 243 18.10 26.07 5.03
N LEU A 244 17.57 27.18 4.54
CA LEU A 244 18.00 28.53 4.94
C LEU A 244 17.36 28.94 6.27
N LYS A 245 18.06 29.80 7.02
CA LYS A 245 17.49 30.42 8.22
C LYS A 245 16.52 31.53 7.81
N PRO A 246 15.49 31.80 8.62
CA PRO A 246 14.61 32.95 8.38
C PRO A 246 15.40 34.26 8.33
N ASP A 247 15.08 35.06 7.31
CA ASP A 247 15.67 36.42 7.13
C ASP A 247 14.51 37.41 6.97
N ILE A 248 14.50 38.46 7.78
CA ILE A 248 13.43 39.46 7.82
C ILE A 248 13.22 40.19 6.49
N ASN A 249 14.23 40.21 5.63
CA ASN A 249 14.17 40.92 4.34
C ASN A 249 13.66 40.00 3.19
N PHE A 250 13.73 38.67 3.35
CA PHE A 250 13.54 37.74 2.25
C PHE A 250 12.50 36.66 2.57
N SER A 251 12.28 36.33 3.85
CA SER A 251 11.40 35.21 4.20
C SER A 251 9.92 35.60 4.24
N ASP A 252 9.09 34.74 3.70
CA ASP A 252 7.66 34.78 3.84
C ASP A 252 7.20 34.14 5.18
N PRO A 253 5.95 34.34 5.62
CA PRO A 253 5.42 33.67 6.81
C PRO A 253 5.37 32.14 6.71
N LEU A 254 5.35 31.61 5.50
CA LEU A 254 5.37 30.17 5.17
C LEU A 254 6.71 29.79 4.53
N PHE A 255 7.06 28.49 4.60
CA PHE A 255 8.20 27.98 3.86
C PHE A 255 7.99 28.16 2.36
N SER A 256 9.02 28.63 1.68
CA SER A 256 9.02 28.89 0.23
C SER A 256 10.29 28.32 -0.40
N ILE A 257 10.26 28.16 -1.72
CA ILE A 257 11.42 27.76 -2.51
C ILE A 257 12.06 29.04 -3.05
N GLU A 258 13.34 29.25 -2.69
CA GLU A 258 14.13 30.32 -3.27
C GLU A 258 14.92 29.79 -4.47
N THR A 259 14.81 30.48 -5.60
CA THR A 259 15.60 30.18 -6.80
C THR A 259 16.83 31.09 -6.78
N ASN A 260 18.02 30.52 -6.97
CA ASN A 260 19.32 31.22 -6.89
C ASN A 260 19.56 32.33 -7.95
N ASP A 261 18.52 32.82 -8.62
CA ASP A 261 18.66 33.90 -9.62
C ASP A 261 18.87 35.31 -9.02
N THR A 262 18.93 35.42 -7.70
CA THR A 262 19.04 36.70 -7.00
C THR A 262 20.46 37.05 -6.53
N PHE A 263 21.46 36.21 -6.79
CA PHE A 263 22.86 36.58 -6.57
C PHE A 263 23.58 36.79 -7.91
N LYS A 264 23.32 37.94 -8.53
CA LYS A 264 24.24 38.59 -9.46
C LYS A 264 24.85 39.79 -8.79
#